data_5c672dd4b8e90d03088a1d9d8c8cbbfe
#
_entry.id   5c672dd4b8e90d03088a1d9d8c8cbbfe
#
_cell.length_a   1.000
_cell.length_b   1.000
_cell.length_c   1.000
_cell.angle_alpha   90.00
_cell.angle_beta   90.00
_cell.angle_gamma   90.00
#
_symmetry.space_group_name_H-M   'P 1'
#
loop_
_entity.id
_entity.type
_entity.pdbx_description
1 polymer ?
#
loop_
_entity_poly.entity_id
_entity_poly.type
_entity_poly.pdbx_seq_one_letter_code
_entity_poly.pdbx_strand_id
1 'polypeptide(L)'
;MTRIRLEYHGHVAYITLDHPPANTWTLASLQAFLQMMVELDSRPDVVALVIRGAGDKFFCAGADLKMFADGNVEHAREVAEAFGRAFEALARFHGVSIAAINGFAMGGGLEVALACDIRIAEQQALLGLPEASVGLLPCAGGTQRLTELVGPGWAKRMILCGEKVSATLAYEMGLVEEVVTEGH
;
A
#
# COMPACT_ATOMS: atom_id res chain seq x y z
N MET A 1 11.82 -0.42 -16.13
CA MET A 1 12.67 0.01 -15.02
C MET A 1 11.79 0.20 -13.81
N THR A 2 12.13 -0.41 -12.70
CA THR A 2 11.42 -0.24 -11.41
C THR A 2 11.59 1.20 -10.96
N ARG A 3 10.48 1.89 -10.76
CA ARG A 3 10.52 3.31 -10.36
C ARG A 3 9.95 3.46 -8.96
N ILE A 4 10.76 3.14 -7.96
CA ILE A 4 10.53 3.59 -6.59
C ILE A 4 11.66 4.58 -6.32
N ARG A 5 11.31 5.79 -5.94
CA ARG A 5 12.29 6.83 -5.59
C ARG A 5 12.41 6.91 -4.09
N LEU A 6 13.63 7.07 -3.62
CA LEU A 6 13.96 7.27 -2.20
C LEU A 6 14.72 8.59 -2.06
N GLU A 7 14.21 9.46 -1.24
CA GLU A 7 14.81 10.76 -0.93
C GLU A 7 14.89 10.92 0.59
N TYR A 8 15.86 11.71 1.08
CA TYR A 8 16.03 11.96 2.51
C TYR A 8 15.91 13.46 2.80
N HIS A 9 15.12 13.78 3.83
CA HIS A 9 15.02 15.13 4.37
C HIS A 9 15.31 15.06 5.88
N GLY A 10 16.56 15.35 6.25
CA GLY A 10 17.03 15.13 7.63
C GLY A 10 16.97 13.65 8.01
N HIS A 11 16.21 13.34 9.04
CA HIS A 11 16.01 12.00 9.57
C HIS A 11 14.77 11.27 9.01
N VAL A 12 14.13 11.83 8.00
CA VAL A 12 12.93 11.27 7.36
C VAL A 12 13.26 10.77 5.96
N ALA A 13 12.88 9.52 5.67
CA ALA A 13 12.93 8.92 4.34
C ALA A 13 11.60 9.14 3.60
N TYR A 14 11.65 9.57 2.36
CA TYR A 14 10.49 9.73 1.48
C TYR A 14 10.56 8.71 0.36
N ILE A 15 9.57 7.83 0.31
CA ILE A 15 9.43 6.80 -0.74
C ILE A 15 8.30 7.22 -1.67
N THR A 16 8.62 7.43 -2.94
CA THR A 16 7.61 7.72 -3.97
C THR A 16 7.43 6.50 -4.87
N LEU A 17 6.21 5.97 -4.91
CA LEU A 17 5.80 4.93 -5.84
C LEU A 17 5.58 5.59 -7.20
N ASP A 18 6.46 5.33 -8.18
CA ASP A 18 6.47 5.99 -9.49
C ASP A 18 6.51 4.96 -10.62
N HIS A 19 5.38 4.30 -10.84
CA HIS A 19 5.20 3.34 -11.95
C HIS A 19 3.95 3.70 -12.76
N PRO A 20 4.09 4.63 -13.74
CA PRO A 20 2.96 5.05 -14.56
C PRO A 20 2.26 3.89 -15.30
N PRO A 21 0.94 3.97 -15.54
CA PRO A 21 0.09 5.14 -15.23
C PRO A 21 -0.50 5.16 -13.83
N ALA A 22 -0.40 4.09 -13.04
CA ALA A 22 -1.20 3.90 -11.83
C ALA A 22 -0.39 3.41 -10.62
N ASN A 23 0.93 3.56 -10.64
CA ASN A 23 1.85 3.19 -9.56
C ASN A 23 1.70 1.72 -9.11
N THR A 24 1.49 0.81 -10.07
CA THR A 24 1.27 -0.62 -9.80
C THR A 24 2.55 -1.34 -9.37
N TRP A 25 2.38 -2.37 -8.55
CA TRP A 25 3.43 -3.27 -8.14
C TRP A 25 3.73 -4.31 -9.22
N THR A 26 5.01 -4.55 -9.46
CA THR A 26 5.55 -5.69 -10.22
C THR A 26 6.42 -6.53 -9.29
N LEU A 27 6.73 -7.77 -9.65
CA LEU A 27 7.65 -8.61 -8.87
C LEU A 27 9.00 -7.90 -8.64
N ALA A 28 9.54 -7.26 -9.67
CA ALA A 28 10.80 -6.50 -9.57
C ALA A 28 10.67 -5.29 -8.62
N SER A 29 9.52 -4.59 -8.59
CA SER A 29 9.32 -3.46 -7.66
C SER A 29 9.15 -3.93 -6.22
N LEU A 30 8.49 -5.06 -5.99
CA LEU A 30 8.35 -5.67 -4.66
C LEU A 30 9.71 -6.09 -4.09
N GLN A 31 10.56 -6.73 -4.93
CA GLN A 31 11.92 -7.09 -4.54
C GLN A 31 12.78 -5.86 -4.21
N ALA A 32 12.70 -4.82 -5.05
CA ALA A 32 13.43 -3.57 -4.81
C ALA A 32 12.93 -2.85 -3.55
N PHE A 33 11.62 -2.85 -3.29
CA PHE A 33 11.03 -2.27 -2.07
C PHE A 33 11.47 -3.05 -0.83
N LEU A 34 11.46 -4.38 -0.87
CA LEU A 34 11.96 -5.22 0.22
C LEU A 34 13.43 -4.88 0.55
N GLN A 35 14.28 -4.81 -0.47
CA GLN A 35 15.69 -4.46 -0.29
C GLN A 35 15.85 -3.06 0.33
N MET A 36 15.07 -2.09 -0.15
CA MET A 36 15.05 -0.73 0.39
C MET A 36 14.63 -0.72 1.87
N MET A 37 13.61 -1.49 2.25
CA MET A 37 13.17 -1.58 3.65
C MET A 37 14.26 -2.20 4.55
N VAL A 38 14.96 -3.23 4.09
CA VAL A 38 16.09 -3.84 4.82
C VAL A 38 17.22 -2.82 5.01
N GLU A 39 17.53 -2.03 3.99
CA GLU A 39 18.55 -0.97 4.08
C GLU A 39 18.13 0.15 5.06
N LEU A 40 16.87 0.61 4.97
CA LEU A 40 16.34 1.64 5.88
C LEU A 40 16.32 1.16 7.33
N ASP A 41 15.95 -0.09 7.58
CA ASP A 41 15.92 -0.66 8.93
C ASP A 41 17.32 -0.78 9.56
N SER A 42 18.36 -0.84 8.73
CA SER A 42 19.77 -0.82 9.19
C SER A 42 20.31 0.59 9.52
N ARG A 43 19.52 1.65 9.29
CA ARG A 43 19.90 3.05 9.45
C ARG A 43 19.24 3.69 10.68
N PRO A 44 19.87 3.68 11.84
CA PRO A 44 19.28 4.21 13.09
C PRO A 44 19.09 5.74 13.06
N ASP A 45 19.70 6.43 12.10
CA ASP A 45 19.52 7.87 11.87
C ASP A 45 18.22 8.20 11.12
N VAL A 46 17.55 7.21 10.49
CA VAL A 46 16.25 7.37 9.83
C VAL A 46 15.16 6.95 10.80
N VAL A 47 14.49 7.91 11.41
CA VAL A 47 13.49 7.68 12.46
C VAL A 47 12.04 7.65 11.96
N ALA A 48 11.82 8.09 10.72
CA ALA A 48 10.50 8.04 10.10
C ALA A 48 10.62 7.83 8.58
N LEU A 49 9.55 7.29 7.99
CA LEU A 49 9.40 7.21 6.56
C LEU A 49 8.00 7.64 6.13
N VAL A 50 7.90 8.26 4.95
CA VAL A 50 6.65 8.65 4.31
C VAL A 50 6.58 7.98 2.95
N ILE A 51 5.47 7.29 2.68
CA ILE A 51 5.19 6.65 1.38
C ILE A 51 4.08 7.43 0.68
N ARG A 52 4.31 7.81 -0.59
CA ARG A 52 3.32 8.48 -1.44
C ARG A 52 3.33 7.93 -2.87
N GLY A 53 2.25 8.17 -3.61
CA GLY A 53 2.21 7.92 -5.05
C GLY A 53 2.76 9.12 -5.86
N ALA A 54 3.38 8.84 -7.00
CA ALA A 54 3.70 9.88 -7.99
C ALA A 54 2.43 10.35 -8.72
N GLY A 55 2.35 11.65 -9.00
CA GLY A 55 1.17 12.28 -9.59
C GLY A 55 0.08 12.54 -8.56
N ASP A 56 -1.11 12.88 -9.06
CA ASP A 56 -2.27 13.35 -8.26
C ASP A 56 -3.43 12.36 -8.21
N LYS A 57 -3.45 11.37 -9.10
CA LYS A 57 -4.59 10.46 -9.26
C LYS A 57 -4.47 9.17 -8.47
N PHE A 58 -3.27 8.61 -8.39
CA PHE A 58 -3.05 7.31 -7.79
C PHE A 58 -1.99 7.37 -6.69
N PHE A 59 -2.34 6.91 -5.51
CA PHE A 59 -1.37 6.45 -4.55
C PHE A 59 -0.73 5.16 -5.09
N CYS A 60 -1.53 4.11 -5.27
CA CYS A 60 -1.13 2.86 -5.91
C CYS A 60 -2.37 2.02 -6.25
N ALA A 61 -2.47 1.55 -7.49
CA ALA A 61 -3.61 0.75 -7.96
C ALA A 61 -3.45 -0.77 -7.68
N GLY A 62 -2.45 -1.18 -6.91
CA GLY A 62 -2.22 -2.57 -6.53
C GLY A 62 -1.28 -3.31 -7.49
N ALA A 63 -1.49 -4.61 -7.64
CA ALA A 63 -0.68 -5.47 -8.50
C ALA A 63 -0.87 -5.14 -9.99
N ASP A 64 0.20 -5.20 -10.78
CA ASP A 64 0.05 -5.29 -12.24
C ASP A 64 -0.57 -6.66 -12.58
N LEU A 65 -1.83 -6.65 -13.00
CA LEU A 65 -2.59 -7.87 -13.29
C LEU A 65 -1.97 -8.74 -14.40
N LYS A 66 -1.08 -8.18 -15.21
CA LYS A 66 -0.31 -8.95 -16.19
C LYS A 66 0.55 -10.05 -15.57
N MET A 67 0.92 -9.90 -14.30
CA MET A 67 1.64 -10.93 -13.55
C MET A 67 0.84 -12.23 -13.35
N PHE A 68 -0.48 -12.18 -13.51
CA PHE A 68 -1.39 -13.32 -13.32
C PHE A 68 -2.03 -13.81 -14.63
N ALA A 69 -1.68 -13.19 -15.76
CA ALA A 69 -2.36 -13.42 -17.04
C ALA A 69 -2.08 -14.81 -17.63
N ASP A 70 -1.01 -15.49 -17.26
CA ASP A 70 -0.63 -16.81 -17.72
C ASP A 70 -1.34 -17.96 -16.97
N GLY A 71 -2.03 -17.63 -15.86
CA GLY A 71 -2.68 -18.63 -14.99
C GLY A 71 -1.73 -19.57 -14.26
N ASN A 72 -0.43 -19.26 -14.22
CA ASN A 72 0.56 -20.08 -13.57
C ASN A 72 0.49 -19.97 -12.05
N VAL A 73 0.08 -21.03 -11.38
CA VAL A 73 -0.13 -21.07 -9.92
C VAL A 73 1.17 -20.87 -9.15
N GLU A 74 2.30 -21.43 -9.61
CA GLU A 74 3.59 -21.27 -8.93
C GLU A 74 4.08 -19.83 -9.05
N HIS A 75 3.91 -19.19 -10.21
CA HIS A 75 4.22 -17.77 -10.37
C HIS A 75 3.31 -16.88 -9.49
N ALA A 76 2.02 -17.18 -9.44
CA ALA A 76 1.09 -16.46 -8.56
C ALA A 76 1.48 -16.58 -7.08
N ARG A 77 1.96 -17.75 -6.66
CA ARG A 77 2.49 -17.99 -5.31
C ARG A 77 3.74 -17.14 -5.04
N GLU A 78 4.69 -17.13 -5.98
CA GLU A 78 5.91 -16.31 -5.88
C GLU A 78 5.58 -14.83 -5.70
N VAL A 79 4.62 -14.32 -6.49
CA VAL A 79 4.15 -12.93 -6.40
C VAL A 79 3.52 -12.66 -5.03
N ALA A 80 2.64 -13.55 -4.54
CA ALA A 80 1.99 -13.40 -3.24
C ALA A 80 3.03 -13.39 -2.10
N GLU A 81 4.02 -14.27 -2.13
CA GLU A 81 5.10 -14.30 -1.15
C GLU A 81 5.98 -13.04 -1.21
N ALA A 82 6.21 -12.48 -2.41
CA ALA A 82 6.96 -11.24 -2.57
C ALA A 82 6.22 -10.06 -1.95
N PHE A 83 4.90 -9.96 -2.16
CA PHE A 83 4.03 -8.99 -1.49
C PHE A 83 4.10 -9.13 0.03
N GLY A 84 3.88 -10.33 0.54
CA GLY A 84 3.91 -10.60 1.99
C GLY A 84 5.24 -10.19 2.62
N ARG A 85 6.37 -10.59 2.04
CA ARG A 85 7.71 -10.24 2.54
C ARG A 85 7.98 -8.75 2.50
N ALA A 86 7.61 -8.07 1.41
CA ALA A 86 7.85 -6.66 1.24
C ALA A 86 7.09 -5.81 2.26
N PHE A 87 5.80 -6.11 2.48
CA PHE A 87 4.98 -5.30 3.39
C PHE A 87 5.15 -5.71 4.86
N GLU A 88 5.57 -6.94 5.13
CA GLU A 88 6.00 -7.33 6.46
C GLU A 88 7.32 -6.62 6.87
N ALA A 89 8.24 -6.43 5.94
CA ALA A 89 9.45 -5.65 6.21
C ALA A 89 9.13 -4.19 6.52
N LEU A 90 8.14 -3.58 5.83
CA LEU A 90 7.64 -2.25 6.15
C LEU A 90 7.02 -2.21 7.56
N ALA A 91 6.15 -3.16 7.87
CA ALA A 91 5.45 -3.20 9.17
C ALA A 91 6.40 -3.44 10.37
N ARG A 92 7.62 -3.90 10.10
CA ARG A 92 8.68 -4.11 11.11
C ARG A 92 9.70 -2.97 11.16
N PHE A 93 9.55 -1.94 10.35
CA PHE A 93 10.45 -0.80 10.36
C PHE A 93 10.54 -0.22 11.78
N HIS A 94 11.75 0.03 12.27
CA HIS A 94 12.00 0.45 13.67
C HIS A 94 11.51 1.87 13.99
N GLY A 95 11.32 2.72 12.98
CA GLY A 95 10.81 4.09 13.10
C GLY A 95 9.31 4.17 12.82
N VAL A 96 8.78 5.38 12.67
CA VAL A 96 7.38 5.62 12.34
C VAL A 96 7.19 5.63 10.83
N SER A 97 6.23 4.85 10.33
CA SER A 97 5.87 4.80 8.91
C SER A 97 4.51 5.47 8.64
N ILE A 98 4.47 6.33 7.62
CA ILE A 98 3.29 7.13 7.26
C ILE A 98 2.94 6.85 5.79
N ALA A 99 1.70 6.44 5.54
CA ALA A 99 1.13 6.42 4.20
C ALA A 99 0.42 7.75 3.91
N ALA A 100 1.00 8.56 3.03
CA ALA A 100 0.39 9.79 2.51
C ALA A 100 -0.42 9.45 1.25
N ILE A 101 -1.70 9.11 1.43
CA ILE A 101 -2.58 8.57 0.38
C ILE A 101 -3.14 9.71 -0.46
N ASN A 102 -2.43 10.04 -1.53
CA ASN A 102 -2.72 11.16 -2.44
C ASN A 102 -3.70 10.82 -3.58
N GLY A 103 -4.44 9.73 -3.50
CA GLY A 103 -5.39 9.32 -4.55
C GLY A 103 -5.88 7.89 -4.36
N PHE A 104 -6.16 7.18 -5.47
CA PHE A 104 -6.65 5.80 -5.41
C PHE A 104 -5.63 4.86 -4.75
N ALA A 105 -6.04 4.16 -3.67
CA ALA A 105 -5.30 3.12 -2.97
C ALA A 105 -6.08 1.80 -3.07
N MET A 106 -5.73 0.93 -4.03
CA MET A 106 -6.49 -0.27 -4.36
C MET A 106 -5.64 -1.53 -4.20
N GLY A 107 -6.23 -2.60 -3.66
CA GLY A 107 -5.57 -3.90 -3.51
C GLY A 107 -4.23 -3.77 -2.77
N GLY A 108 -3.14 -4.28 -3.36
CA GLY A 108 -1.78 -4.12 -2.83
C GLY A 108 -1.35 -2.66 -2.59
N GLY A 109 -2.06 -1.67 -3.15
CA GLY A 109 -1.89 -0.25 -2.85
C GLY A 109 -2.50 0.12 -1.50
N LEU A 110 -3.66 -0.42 -1.14
CA LEU A 110 -4.20 -0.26 0.20
C LEU A 110 -3.41 -1.13 1.19
N GLU A 111 -2.97 -2.33 0.80
CA GLU A 111 -2.21 -3.23 1.69
C GLU A 111 -0.88 -2.62 2.15
N VAL A 112 -0.15 -1.89 1.28
CA VAL A 112 1.07 -1.17 1.71
C VAL A 112 0.75 -0.03 2.67
N ALA A 113 -0.38 0.68 2.48
CA ALA A 113 -0.83 1.70 3.42
C ALA A 113 -1.24 1.10 4.77
N LEU A 114 -1.89 -0.06 4.77
CA LEU A 114 -2.25 -0.82 5.98
C LEU A 114 -1.03 -1.36 6.74
N ALA A 115 0.10 -1.53 6.06
CA ALA A 115 1.36 -1.94 6.69
C ALA A 115 2.12 -0.78 7.35
N CYS A 116 1.72 0.48 7.08
CA CYS A 116 2.23 1.66 7.78
C CYS A 116 1.57 1.84 9.15
N ASP A 117 2.23 2.59 10.04
CA ASP A 117 1.69 2.93 11.37
C ASP A 117 0.54 3.93 11.26
N ILE A 118 0.69 4.95 10.41
CA ILE A 118 -0.26 6.06 10.25
C ILE A 118 -0.66 6.16 8.77
N ARG A 119 -1.93 6.46 8.51
CA ARG A 119 -2.51 6.72 7.18
C ARG A 119 -3.17 8.09 7.18
N ILE A 120 -2.70 8.96 6.27
CA ILE A 120 -3.28 10.28 6.02
C ILE A 120 -3.79 10.25 4.58
N ALA A 121 -5.05 10.60 4.36
CA ALA A 121 -5.66 10.56 3.03
C ALA A 121 -6.04 11.95 2.55
N GLU A 122 -5.74 12.27 1.31
CA GLU A 122 -6.32 13.44 0.67
C GLU A 122 -7.82 13.22 0.40
N GLN A 123 -8.62 14.27 0.48
CA GLN A 123 -10.09 14.20 0.44
C GLN A 123 -10.66 13.52 -0.83
N GLN A 124 -9.94 13.54 -1.95
CA GLN A 124 -10.33 12.87 -3.20
C GLN A 124 -9.92 11.40 -3.24
N ALA A 125 -9.20 10.88 -2.25
CA ALA A 125 -8.74 9.50 -2.22
C ALA A 125 -9.91 8.51 -2.15
N LEU A 126 -9.72 7.36 -2.81
CA LEU A 126 -10.64 6.23 -2.76
C LEU A 126 -9.85 4.97 -2.39
N LEU A 127 -10.33 4.24 -1.39
CA LEU A 127 -9.63 3.11 -0.81
C LEU A 127 -10.44 1.82 -0.97
N GLY A 128 -9.79 0.69 -1.27
CA GLY A 128 -10.50 -0.59 -1.38
C GLY A 128 -9.59 -1.80 -1.58
N LEU A 129 -10.15 -2.99 -1.32
CA LEU A 129 -9.54 -4.29 -1.62
C LEU A 129 -10.42 -5.05 -2.63
N PRO A 130 -10.40 -4.68 -3.93
CA PRO A 130 -11.31 -5.20 -4.93
C PRO A 130 -10.85 -6.53 -5.55
N GLU A 131 -9.91 -7.26 -4.96
CA GLU A 131 -9.29 -8.48 -5.49
C GLU A 131 -10.32 -9.54 -5.90
N ALA A 132 -11.41 -9.69 -5.12
CA ALA A 132 -12.48 -10.63 -5.42
C ALA A 132 -13.13 -10.41 -6.80
N SER A 133 -13.13 -9.16 -7.31
CA SER A 133 -13.68 -8.84 -8.63
C SER A 133 -12.86 -9.41 -9.79
N VAL A 134 -11.63 -9.81 -9.54
CA VAL A 134 -10.70 -10.41 -10.51
C VAL A 134 -10.30 -11.85 -10.11
N GLY A 135 -11.01 -12.46 -9.16
CA GLY A 135 -10.75 -13.83 -8.72
C GLY A 135 -9.51 -14.02 -7.84
N LEU A 136 -9.02 -12.94 -7.23
CA LEU A 136 -7.88 -12.95 -6.33
C LEU A 136 -8.33 -12.66 -4.88
N LEU A 137 -7.38 -12.77 -3.95
CA LEU A 137 -7.53 -12.38 -2.55
C LEU A 137 -6.40 -11.42 -2.16
N PRO A 138 -6.63 -10.50 -1.20
CA PRO A 138 -5.56 -9.73 -0.59
C PRO A 138 -4.53 -10.69 0.07
N CYS A 139 -3.25 -10.55 -0.28
CA CYS A 139 -2.22 -11.51 0.12
C CYS A 139 -1.07 -10.90 0.93
N ALA A 140 -1.10 -9.57 1.14
CA ALA A 140 -0.03 -8.85 1.84
C ALA A 140 -0.46 -8.30 3.23
N GLY A 141 -1.37 -9.00 3.89
CA GLY A 141 -1.86 -8.64 5.22
C GLY A 141 -3.16 -7.83 5.23
N GLY A 142 -3.75 -7.56 4.06
CA GLY A 142 -4.99 -6.80 3.96
C GLY A 142 -6.16 -7.44 4.69
N THR A 143 -6.27 -8.76 4.66
CA THR A 143 -7.34 -9.48 5.38
C THR A 143 -7.24 -9.34 6.90
N GLN A 144 -6.03 -9.29 7.44
CA GLN A 144 -5.79 -9.16 8.88
C GLN A 144 -5.87 -7.68 9.31
N ARG A 145 -4.99 -6.84 8.74
CA ARG A 145 -4.83 -5.45 9.15
C ARG A 145 -6.10 -4.62 8.94
N LEU A 146 -6.80 -4.81 7.80
CA LEU A 146 -8.08 -4.12 7.60
C LEU A 146 -9.11 -4.53 8.66
N THR A 147 -9.21 -5.84 8.97
CA THR A 147 -10.17 -6.33 9.96
C THR A 147 -9.88 -5.80 11.37
N GLU A 148 -8.61 -5.66 11.74
CA GLU A 148 -8.18 -5.07 13.01
C GLU A 148 -8.56 -3.60 13.13
N LEU A 149 -8.47 -2.83 12.04
CA LEU A 149 -8.78 -1.39 12.04
C LEU A 149 -10.29 -1.12 12.01
N VAL A 150 -11.03 -1.74 11.10
CA VAL A 150 -12.42 -1.35 10.81
C VAL A 150 -13.47 -2.36 11.29
N GLY A 151 -13.00 -3.44 11.89
CA GLY A 151 -13.84 -4.55 12.33
C GLY A 151 -14.31 -5.46 11.18
N PRO A 152 -14.87 -6.66 11.53
CA PRO A 152 -15.17 -7.69 10.55
C PRO A 152 -16.30 -7.32 9.57
N GLY A 153 -17.22 -6.44 9.96
CA GLY A 153 -18.33 -6.01 9.13
C GLY A 153 -17.85 -5.26 7.89
N TRP A 154 -17.11 -4.18 8.09
CA TRP A 154 -16.54 -3.38 7.02
C TRP A 154 -15.48 -4.15 6.22
N ALA A 155 -14.63 -4.92 6.89
CA ALA A 155 -13.62 -5.73 6.23
C ALA A 155 -14.27 -6.71 5.22
N LYS A 156 -15.35 -7.40 5.59
CA LYS A 156 -16.08 -8.28 4.68
C LYS A 156 -16.70 -7.55 3.49
N ARG A 157 -17.26 -6.36 3.70
CA ARG A 157 -17.80 -5.53 2.60
C ARG A 157 -16.70 -5.15 1.62
N MET A 158 -15.57 -4.67 2.11
CA MET A 158 -14.46 -4.24 1.26
C MET A 158 -13.78 -5.41 0.55
N ILE A 159 -13.57 -6.55 1.23
CA ILE A 159 -12.85 -7.71 0.67
C ILE A 159 -13.76 -8.59 -0.19
N LEU A 160 -14.95 -8.95 0.30
CA LEU A 160 -15.81 -9.92 -0.38
C LEU A 160 -16.71 -9.27 -1.43
N CYS A 161 -17.16 -8.03 -1.19
CA CYS A 161 -18.01 -7.30 -2.13
C CYS A 161 -17.22 -6.29 -2.99
N GLY A 162 -15.91 -6.11 -2.74
CA GLY A 162 -15.07 -5.17 -3.47
C GLY A 162 -15.47 -3.70 -3.26
N GLU A 163 -16.14 -3.41 -2.14
CA GLU A 163 -16.61 -2.06 -1.85
C GLU A 163 -15.43 -1.10 -1.67
N LYS A 164 -15.55 0.07 -2.29
CA LYS A 164 -14.57 1.15 -2.17
C LYS A 164 -15.14 2.24 -1.29
N VAL A 165 -14.30 2.81 -0.44
CA VAL A 165 -14.69 3.85 0.50
C VAL A 165 -13.98 5.17 0.19
N SER A 166 -14.68 6.29 0.37
CA SER A 166 -14.08 7.64 0.28
C SER A 166 -13.16 7.89 1.46
N ALA A 167 -12.28 8.89 1.35
CA ALA A 167 -11.43 9.33 2.46
C ALA A 167 -12.24 9.71 3.70
N THR A 168 -13.38 10.39 3.53
CA THR A 168 -14.27 10.76 4.64
C THR A 168 -14.81 9.53 5.35
N LEU A 169 -15.35 8.55 4.60
CA LEU A 169 -15.87 7.31 5.21
C LEU A 169 -14.73 6.49 5.83
N ALA A 170 -13.55 6.49 5.21
CA ALA A 170 -12.36 5.82 5.75
C ALA A 170 -11.96 6.40 7.13
N TYR A 171 -12.05 7.72 7.29
CA TYR A 171 -11.81 8.38 8.57
C TYR A 171 -12.91 8.03 9.60
N GLU A 172 -14.18 8.09 9.22
CA GLU A 172 -15.30 7.78 10.12
C GLU A 172 -15.25 6.35 10.66
N MET A 173 -14.72 5.41 9.88
CA MET A 173 -14.61 3.99 10.27
C MET A 173 -13.26 3.62 10.89
N GLY A 174 -12.33 4.57 11.03
CA GLY A 174 -11.01 4.35 11.62
C GLY A 174 -10.00 3.66 10.69
N LEU A 175 -10.22 3.71 9.38
CA LEU A 175 -9.28 3.18 8.40
C LEU A 175 -8.10 4.13 8.15
N VAL A 176 -8.34 5.44 8.24
CA VAL A 176 -7.30 6.47 8.17
C VAL A 176 -7.40 7.39 9.38
N GLU A 177 -6.26 7.93 9.80
CA GLU A 177 -6.15 8.77 11.00
C GLU A 177 -6.47 10.23 10.71
N GLU A 178 -6.33 10.69 9.45
CA GLU A 178 -6.58 12.08 9.07
C GLU A 178 -7.02 12.17 7.61
N VAL A 179 -7.85 13.20 7.32
CA VAL A 179 -8.20 13.60 5.95
C VAL A 179 -7.76 15.04 5.75
N VAL A 180 -6.98 15.27 4.70
CA VAL A 180 -6.45 16.59 4.34
C VAL A 180 -6.96 17.04 2.97
N THR A 181 -6.84 18.33 2.69
CA THR A 181 -7.11 18.86 1.35
C THR A 181 -6.04 18.43 0.36
N GLU A 182 -6.38 18.40 -0.92
CA GLU A 182 -5.47 18.02 -1.99
C GLU A 182 -4.19 18.87 -1.98
N GLY A 183 -3.03 18.21 -2.08
CA GLY A 183 -1.72 18.86 -2.12
C GLY A 183 -1.13 19.27 -0.76
N HIS A 184 -1.68 18.77 0.34
CA HIS A 184 -1.20 19.08 1.70
C HIS A 184 -0.61 17.87 2.42
#